data_fa7e2a7822312abb913fb2968bc1613d
#
_entry.id   fa7e2a7822312abb913fb2968bc1613d
#
_cell.length_a   1.000
_cell.length_b   1.000
_cell.length_c   1.000
_cell.angle_alpha   90.00
_cell.angle_beta   90.00
_cell.angle_gamma   90.00
#
_symmetry.space_group_name_H-M   'P 1'
#
loop_
_entity.id
_entity.type
_entity.pdbx_description
1 polymer ?
#
loop_
_entity_poly.entity_id
_entity_poly.type
_entity_poly.pdbx_seq_one_letter_code
_entity_poly.pdbx_strand_id
1 'polypeptide(L)'
;KPHVVQDPDMRWLVQPYLQWATKTGMTIRWETSRLSSSIVHWGKKVTFVGEKDNKTPVFAEKKVVAGDSMLHEVRLDGLEEDTAYYYRVETVDDKGRRLWGDVLSFQTAPSEDAPFAFAVISDTQGNPKVSGAMANFAWGLRPNFLLHPGDLVSTGTVKSQWLSHFFSSMKPLLERVAMFPVLGNHERDAHFYYDYMSLPTPEYYYTFTYGNSQFFLIDSNREVGPGSEQFLFLERELKKSRAQWKIVCYHHPAYSSDENDYGNTWYGPSTRGDLRTRKLVPLFDRYGVDLVWNGHIHSYERTWP
;
A
#
# COMPACT_ATOMS: atom_id res chain seq x y z
N LYS A 1 -11.35 21.19 20.47
CA LYS A 1 -11.46 19.97 19.67
C LYS A 1 -12.70 20.14 18.79
N PRO A 2 -12.66 19.93 17.47
CA PRO A 2 -13.85 19.97 16.64
C PRO A 2 -14.80 18.86 17.12
N HIS A 3 -16.07 19.21 17.33
CA HIS A 3 -17.11 18.22 17.58
C HIS A 3 -17.29 17.39 16.30
N VAL A 4 -16.74 16.18 16.29
CA VAL A 4 -17.03 15.20 15.24
C VAL A 4 -18.49 14.77 15.44
N VAL A 5 -19.37 15.19 14.54
CA VAL A 5 -20.76 14.68 14.49
C VAL A 5 -20.65 13.20 14.14
N GLN A 6 -20.85 12.33 15.13
CA GLN A 6 -20.85 10.89 14.90
C GLN A 6 -22.15 10.49 14.18
N ASP A 7 -22.01 9.70 13.13
CA ASP A 7 -23.13 9.08 12.42
C ASP A 7 -23.98 8.25 13.44
N PRO A 8 -25.29 8.41 13.50
CA PRO A 8 -26.13 7.64 14.43
C PRO A 8 -26.02 6.13 14.20
N ASP A 9 -25.73 5.71 12.96
CA ASP A 9 -25.52 4.32 12.61
C ASP A 9 -24.05 4.05 12.30
N MET A 10 -23.42 3.13 13.05
CA MET A 10 -22.04 2.72 12.79
C MET A 10 -21.94 2.05 11.42
N ARG A 11 -21.02 2.50 10.59
CA ARG A 11 -20.75 1.94 9.24
C ARG A 11 -19.28 1.99 8.90
N TRP A 12 -18.88 1.20 7.90
CA TRP A 12 -17.57 1.28 7.30
C TRP A 12 -17.43 2.58 6.50
N LEU A 13 -16.36 3.33 6.76
CA LEU A 13 -15.86 4.39 5.88
C LEU A 13 -14.80 3.84 4.93
N VAL A 14 -13.89 3.00 5.46
CA VAL A 14 -12.94 2.22 4.68
C VAL A 14 -13.08 0.76 5.12
N GLN A 15 -13.30 -0.13 4.16
CA GLN A 15 -13.31 -1.57 4.38
C GLN A 15 -11.91 -2.07 4.78
N PRO A 16 -11.77 -3.24 5.41
CA PRO A 16 -10.48 -3.79 5.77
C PRO A 16 -9.52 -3.87 4.59
N TYR A 17 -8.29 -3.40 4.79
CA TYR A 17 -7.21 -3.47 3.82
C TYR A 17 -5.89 -3.87 4.49
N LEU A 18 -4.98 -4.41 3.69
CA LEU A 18 -3.74 -5.00 4.17
C LEU A 18 -2.54 -4.11 3.88
N GLN A 19 -1.61 -4.07 4.83
CA GLN A 19 -0.34 -3.37 4.69
C GLN A 19 0.79 -4.11 5.38
N TRP A 20 2.00 -3.72 5.04
CA TRP A 20 3.23 -4.14 5.70
C TRP A 20 3.32 -5.66 5.93
N ALA A 21 3.16 -6.43 4.83
CA ALA A 21 3.38 -7.87 4.82
C ALA A 21 4.86 -8.19 5.07
N THR A 22 5.12 -9.09 6.01
CA THR A 22 6.45 -9.64 6.28
C THR A 22 6.38 -11.16 6.32
N LYS A 23 7.50 -11.86 6.47
CA LYS A 23 7.54 -13.32 6.66
C LYS A 23 6.70 -13.76 7.86
N THR A 24 6.60 -12.94 8.89
CA THR A 24 5.99 -13.31 10.17
C THR A 24 4.88 -12.38 10.63
N GLY A 25 4.37 -11.53 9.74
CA GLY A 25 3.33 -10.59 10.15
C GLY A 25 2.59 -9.92 9.02
N MET A 26 1.43 -9.34 9.37
CA MET A 26 0.55 -8.59 8.50
C MET A 26 -0.14 -7.48 9.29
N THR A 27 -0.21 -6.27 8.72
CA THR A 27 -1.00 -5.17 9.28
C THR A 27 -2.35 -5.12 8.59
N ILE A 28 -3.43 -5.05 9.37
CA ILE A 28 -4.81 -4.93 8.91
C ILE A 28 -5.34 -3.58 9.38
N ARG A 29 -5.87 -2.79 8.45
CA ARG A 29 -6.42 -1.46 8.75
C ARG A 29 -7.85 -1.33 8.21
N TRP A 30 -8.63 -0.44 8.81
CA TRP A 30 -9.97 -0.07 8.37
C TRP A 30 -10.41 1.24 9.01
N GLU A 31 -11.50 1.84 8.53
CA GLU A 31 -12.09 3.02 9.16
C GLU A 31 -13.59 2.86 9.35
N THR A 32 -14.07 3.30 10.51
CA THR A 32 -15.49 3.32 10.89
C THR A 32 -15.99 4.74 11.09
N SER A 33 -17.30 4.94 10.95
CA SER A 33 -17.93 6.25 11.14
C SER A 33 -18.04 6.69 12.61
N ARG A 34 -17.70 5.78 13.55
CA ARG A 34 -17.78 6.01 15.00
C ARG A 34 -16.58 5.40 15.71
N LEU A 35 -16.26 5.94 16.88
CA LEU A 35 -15.33 5.30 17.79
C LEU A 35 -15.80 3.89 18.14
N SER A 36 -14.92 2.92 17.99
CA SER A 36 -15.22 1.52 18.23
C SER A 36 -13.94 0.70 18.46
N SER A 37 -14.11 -0.50 18.98
CA SER A 37 -12.99 -1.42 19.27
C SER A 37 -12.35 -1.96 18.00
N SER A 38 -11.06 -2.31 18.10
CA SER A 38 -10.28 -2.92 17.01
C SER A 38 -10.06 -4.40 17.29
N ILE A 39 -10.76 -5.26 16.55
CA ILE A 39 -10.71 -6.71 16.76
C ILE A 39 -10.43 -7.41 15.43
N VAL A 40 -9.49 -8.36 15.43
CA VAL A 40 -9.22 -9.24 14.30
C VAL A 40 -9.29 -10.68 14.77
N HIS A 41 -10.04 -11.50 14.05
CA HIS A 41 -10.06 -12.95 14.15
C HIS A 41 -9.29 -13.53 13.00
N TRP A 42 -8.40 -14.53 13.23
CA TRP A 42 -7.61 -15.14 12.15
C TRP A 42 -7.23 -16.60 12.44
N GLY A 43 -6.76 -17.26 11.41
CA GLY A 43 -6.24 -18.62 11.51
C GLY A 43 -5.93 -19.22 10.14
N LYS A 44 -5.16 -20.30 10.11
CA LYS A 44 -4.87 -21.06 8.88
C LYS A 44 -6.10 -21.75 8.29
N LYS A 45 -7.14 -21.91 9.10
CA LYS A 45 -8.43 -22.51 8.72
C LYS A 45 -9.56 -21.70 9.31
N VAL A 46 -10.68 -21.69 8.62
CA VAL A 46 -11.96 -21.18 9.15
C VAL A 46 -12.96 -22.33 9.17
N THR A 47 -13.61 -22.54 10.32
CA THR A 47 -14.67 -23.51 10.48
C THR A 47 -16.00 -22.78 10.55
N PHE A 48 -17.02 -23.31 9.90
CA PHE A 48 -18.36 -22.72 9.94
C PHE A 48 -19.26 -23.58 10.84
N VAL A 49 -19.79 -22.97 11.90
CA VAL A 49 -20.69 -23.63 12.87
C VAL A 49 -22.08 -23.00 12.78
N GLY A 50 -23.12 -23.82 13.02
CA GLY A 50 -24.53 -23.40 12.95
C GLY A 50 -25.33 -24.16 11.90
N GLU A 51 -26.61 -23.81 11.77
CA GLU A 51 -27.51 -24.42 10.81
C GLU A 51 -27.23 -23.94 9.37
N LYS A 52 -27.79 -24.69 8.38
CA LYS A 52 -27.44 -24.58 6.95
C LYS A 52 -27.44 -23.15 6.41
N ASP A 53 -28.39 -22.33 6.87
CA ASP A 53 -28.56 -20.96 6.37
C ASP A 53 -28.07 -19.85 7.34
N ASN A 54 -27.49 -20.24 8.50
CA ASN A 54 -26.97 -19.30 9.51
C ASN A 54 -25.65 -19.79 10.10
N LYS A 55 -24.63 -19.91 9.24
CA LYS A 55 -23.31 -20.36 9.63
C LYS A 55 -22.42 -19.21 10.08
N THR A 56 -21.87 -19.35 11.28
CA THR A 56 -20.93 -18.39 11.84
C THR A 56 -19.49 -18.89 11.62
N PRO A 57 -18.57 -18.09 11.04
CA PRO A 57 -17.18 -18.44 10.93
C PRO A 57 -16.49 -18.40 12.29
N VAL A 58 -15.70 -19.43 12.58
CA VAL A 58 -14.90 -19.58 13.81
C VAL A 58 -13.43 -19.66 13.41
N PHE A 59 -12.60 -18.89 14.08
CA PHE A 59 -11.17 -18.79 13.87
C PHE A 59 -10.42 -19.30 15.11
N ALA A 60 -9.19 -19.75 14.93
CA ALA A 60 -8.36 -20.24 16.03
C ALA A 60 -7.90 -19.11 16.96
N GLU A 61 -7.65 -17.93 16.40
CA GLU A 61 -7.00 -16.82 17.08
C GLU A 61 -7.87 -15.56 17.04
N LYS A 62 -7.66 -14.69 18.05
CA LYS A 62 -8.29 -13.38 18.16
C LYS A 62 -7.34 -12.38 18.79
N LYS A 63 -7.19 -11.20 18.19
CA LYS A 63 -6.46 -10.06 18.75
C LYS A 63 -7.40 -8.89 18.96
N VAL A 64 -7.35 -8.31 20.15
CA VAL A 64 -8.08 -7.09 20.52
C VAL A 64 -7.04 -6.02 20.82
N VAL A 65 -7.13 -4.88 20.16
CA VAL A 65 -6.30 -3.72 20.49
C VAL A 65 -7.07 -2.83 21.47
N ALA A 66 -6.39 -2.41 22.53
CA ALA A 66 -7.00 -1.59 23.56
C ALA A 66 -7.35 -0.19 23.07
N GLY A 67 -8.46 0.35 23.57
CA GLY A 67 -8.97 1.67 23.21
C GLY A 67 -9.87 1.65 21.99
N ASP A 68 -10.70 2.70 21.87
CA ASP A 68 -11.59 2.89 20.75
C ASP A 68 -10.99 3.87 19.74
N SER A 69 -11.19 3.58 18.46
CA SER A 69 -10.73 4.42 17.36
C SER A 69 -11.77 4.49 16.26
N MET A 70 -11.67 5.46 15.37
CA MET A 70 -12.34 5.46 14.08
C MET A 70 -11.44 4.89 12.99
N LEU A 71 -10.14 5.19 13.05
CA LEU A 71 -9.14 4.60 12.18
C LEU A 71 -8.41 3.49 12.95
N HIS A 72 -8.59 2.28 12.50
CA HIS A 72 -8.14 1.08 13.18
C HIS A 72 -6.86 0.53 12.54
N GLU A 73 -5.98 0.03 13.39
CA GLU A 73 -4.77 -0.68 12.99
C GLU A 73 -4.55 -1.87 13.90
N VAL A 74 -4.39 -3.04 13.32
CA VAL A 74 -4.04 -4.26 14.05
C VAL A 74 -2.88 -4.96 13.35
N ARG A 75 -1.73 -4.99 14.01
CA ARG A 75 -0.58 -5.77 13.57
C ARG A 75 -0.71 -7.20 14.08
N LEU A 76 -0.67 -8.18 13.18
CA LEU A 76 -0.51 -9.60 13.52
C LEU A 76 0.97 -9.95 13.36
N ASP A 77 1.54 -10.55 14.39
CA ASP A 77 2.93 -10.99 14.44
C ASP A 77 3.00 -12.47 14.85
N GLY A 78 4.17 -13.09 14.70
CA GLY A 78 4.37 -14.51 15.03
C GLY A 78 3.71 -15.46 14.05
N LEU A 79 3.38 -15.00 12.85
CA LEU A 79 2.86 -15.82 11.78
C LEU A 79 3.97 -16.67 11.16
N GLU A 80 3.61 -17.76 10.50
CA GLU A 80 4.54 -18.57 9.73
C GLU A 80 4.77 -17.95 8.35
N GLU A 81 5.98 -18.07 7.82
CA GLU A 81 6.31 -17.59 6.48
C GLU A 81 5.61 -18.43 5.39
N ASP A 82 5.43 -17.84 4.22
CA ASP A 82 4.81 -18.46 3.04
C ASP A 82 3.48 -19.18 3.35
N THR A 83 2.70 -18.62 4.24
CA THR A 83 1.51 -19.25 4.77
C THR A 83 0.26 -18.42 4.54
N ALA A 84 -0.78 -19.07 4.01
CA ALA A 84 -2.10 -18.47 3.85
C ALA A 84 -2.87 -18.46 5.18
N TYR A 85 -3.46 -17.32 5.50
CA TYR A 85 -4.31 -17.11 6.66
C TYR A 85 -5.66 -16.57 6.23
N TYR A 86 -6.73 -17.04 6.88
CA TYR A 86 -8.03 -16.40 6.84
C TYR A 86 -8.13 -15.38 7.95
N TYR A 87 -8.85 -14.29 7.71
CA TYR A 87 -9.12 -13.27 8.72
C TYR A 87 -10.50 -12.68 8.57
N ARG A 88 -10.97 -12.07 9.64
CA ARG A 88 -12.20 -11.30 9.70
C ARG A 88 -12.03 -10.18 10.73
N VAL A 89 -12.46 -8.97 10.43
CA VAL A 89 -12.49 -7.89 11.41
C VAL A 89 -13.86 -7.81 12.09
N GLU A 90 -13.82 -7.44 13.36
CA GLU A 90 -14.97 -7.11 14.18
C GLU A 90 -14.73 -5.75 14.82
N THR A 91 -15.73 -4.92 14.88
CA THR A 91 -15.69 -3.65 15.61
C THR A 91 -16.98 -3.46 16.39
N VAL A 92 -16.87 -2.95 17.62
CA VAL A 92 -17.99 -2.77 18.56
C VAL A 92 -17.90 -1.37 19.12
N ASP A 93 -19.00 -0.60 19.02
CA ASP A 93 -19.06 0.73 19.61
C ASP A 93 -19.50 0.71 21.09
N ASP A 94 -19.54 1.89 21.71
CA ASP A 94 -19.93 2.13 23.10
C ASP A 94 -21.38 1.70 23.43
N LYS A 95 -22.22 1.51 22.42
CA LYS A 95 -23.60 1.03 22.54
C LYS A 95 -23.74 -0.47 22.28
N GLY A 96 -22.62 -1.18 22.06
CA GLY A 96 -22.62 -2.61 21.78
C GLY A 96 -23.04 -2.97 20.35
N ARG A 97 -23.16 -1.98 19.44
CA ARG A 97 -23.43 -2.25 18.03
C ARG A 97 -22.19 -2.81 17.37
N ARG A 98 -22.37 -3.81 16.52
CA ARG A 98 -21.27 -4.56 15.90
C ARG A 98 -21.30 -4.42 14.39
N LEU A 99 -20.12 -4.22 13.80
CA LEU A 99 -19.89 -4.45 12.39
C LEU A 99 -18.94 -5.64 12.23
N TRP A 100 -19.26 -6.50 11.28
CA TRP A 100 -18.46 -7.63 10.89
C TRP A 100 -18.00 -7.43 9.43
N GLY A 101 -16.71 -7.53 9.21
CA GLY A 101 -16.17 -7.63 7.86
C GLY A 101 -16.46 -8.99 7.22
N ASP A 102 -16.11 -9.13 5.96
CA ASP A 102 -16.15 -10.42 5.25
C ASP A 102 -15.06 -11.36 5.77
N VAL A 103 -15.22 -12.66 5.53
CA VAL A 103 -14.15 -13.64 5.69
C VAL A 103 -13.22 -13.51 4.50
N LEU A 104 -12.00 -13.07 4.73
CA LEU A 104 -10.98 -12.77 3.75
C LEU A 104 -9.73 -13.62 3.99
N SER A 105 -8.77 -13.54 3.09
CA SER A 105 -7.49 -14.25 3.25
C SER A 105 -6.33 -13.36 2.83
N PHE A 106 -5.16 -13.63 3.42
CA PHE A 106 -3.88 -13.09 2.99
C PHE A 106 -2.80 -14.17 3.05
N GLN A 107 -1.65 -13.90 2.47
CA GLN A 107 -0.45 -14.73 2.56
C GLN A 107 0.70 -13.90 3.12
N THR A 108 1.48 -14.49 4.03
CA THR A 108 2.73 -13.91 4.52
C THR A 108 3.82 -13.97 3.44
N ALA A 109 4.85 -13.13 3.56
CA ALA A 109 5.94 -13.13 2.60
C ALA A 109 6.68 -14.48 2.61
N PRO A 110 7.13 -14.95 1.43
CA PRO A 110 7.81 -16.22 1.29
C PRO A 110 9.28 -16.15 1.72
N SER A 111 9.91 -17.32 1.82
CA SER A 111 11.36 -17.46 1.93
C SER A 111 12.08 -16.97 0.67
N GLU A 112 13.41 -16.84 0.74
CA GLU A 112 14.23 -16.37 -0.37
C GLU A 112 14.21 -17.30 -1.59
N ASP A 113 13.95 -18.59 -1.37
CA ASP A 113 13.96 -19.59 -2.44
C ASP A 113 12.59 -19.81 -3.09
N ALA A 114 11.54 -19.22 -2.56
CA ALA A 114 10.19 -19.41 -3.07
C ALA A 114 9.80 -18.32 -4.10
N PRO A 115 9.14 -18.70 -5.20
CA PRO A 115 8.69 -17.74 -6.20
C PRO A 115 7.55 -16.88 -5.65
N PHE A 116 7.50 -15.62 -6.09
CA PHE A 116 6.39 -14.73 -5.82
C PHE A 116 6.08 -13.86 -7.02
N ALA A 117 4.90 -13.28 -7.05
CA ALA A 117 4.47 -12.31 -8.05
C ALA A 117 3.92 -11.06 -7.37
N PHE A 118 4.08 -9.91 -7.99
CA PHE A 118 3.48 -8.67 -7.49
C PHE A 118 2.83 -7.88 -8.63
N ALA A 119 1.79 -7.14 -8.30
CA ALA A 119 1.18 -6.19 -9.22
C ALA A 119 1.83 -4.81 -9.06
N VAL A 120 1.93 -4.08 -10.17
CA VAL A 120 2.28 -2.66 -10.16
C VAL A 120 1.12 -1.90 -10.78
N ILE A 121 0.48 -1.04 -9.99
CA ILE A 121 -0.60 -0.17 -10.43
C ILE A 121 -0.29 1.21 -9.88
N SER A 122 -0.28 2.22 -10.73
CA SER A 122 -0.01 3.61 -10.38
C SER A 122 -1.13 4.51 -10.89
N ASP A 123 -1.13 5.76 -10.44
CA ASP A 123 -1.93 6.83 -11.00
C ASP A 123 -3.43 6.46 -11.04
N THR A 124 -3.94 6.00 -9.89
CA THR A 124 -5.35 5.56 -9.74
C THR A 124 -6.32 6.71 -9.53
N GLN A 125 -5.81 7.95 -9.50
CA GLN A 125 -6.60 9.16 -9.32
C GLN A 125 -7.65 9.38 -10.44
N GLY A 126 -8.76 9.98 -10.07
CA GLY A 126 -9.75 10.55 -11.01
C GLY A 126 -10.67 9.56 -11.72
N ASN A 127 -10.38 8.27 -11.75
CA ASN A 127 -11.23 7.30 -12.44
C ASN A 127 -11.44 5.99 -11.65
N PRO A 128 -12.28 6.01 -10.60
CA PRO A 128 -12.51 4.84 -9.75
C PRO A 128 -13.08 3.62 -10.49
N LYS A 129 -13.76 3.82 -11.62
CA LYS A 129 -14.28 2.71 -12.43
C LYS A 129 -13.13 1.94 -13.11
N VAL A 130 -12.16 2.64 -13.67
CA VAL A 130 -10.99 2.02 -14.29
C VAL A 130 -10.10 1.38 -13.22
N SER A 131 -9.82 2.10 -12.13
CA SER A 131 -9.00 1.60 -11.01
C SER A 131 -9.61 0.32 -10.42
N GLY A 132 -10.96 0.28 -10.26
CA GLY A 132 -11.65 -0.91 -9.78
C GLY A 132 -11.59 -2.09 -10.75
N ALA A 133 -11.67 -1.83 -12.06
CA ALA A 133 -11.49 -2.88 -13.07
C ALA A 133 -10.06 -3.45 -13.04
N MET A 134 -9.05 -2.58 -12.90
CA MET A 134 -7.65 -2.99 -12.77
C MET A 134 -7.39 -3.78 -11.48
N ALA A 135 -7.97 -3.37 -10.35
CA ALA A 135 -7.87 -4.10 -9.08
C ALA A 135 -8.45 -5.52 -9.19
N ASN A 136 -9.62 -5.67 -9.82
CA ASN A 136 -10.23 -6.98 -10.07
C ASN A 136 -9.39 -7.85 -11.00
N PHE A 137 -8.87 -7.26 -12.09
CA PHE A 137 -7.99 -7.97 -13.01
C PHE A 137 -6.72 -8.43 -12.32
N ALA A 138 -6.05 -7.55 -11.58
CA ALA A 138 -4.85 -7.88 -10.83
C ALA A 138 -5.10 -8.99 -9.80
N TRP A 139 -6.21 -8.93 -9.06
CA TRP A 139 -6.59 -10.00 -8.14
C TRP A 139 -6.81 -11.34 -8.87
N GLY A 140 -7.34 -11.33 -10.08
CA GLY A 140 -7.45 -12.55 -10.92
C GLY A 140 -6.12 -13.27 -11.15
N LEU A 141 -5.00 -12.53 -11.15
CA LEU A 141 -3.64 -13.04 -11.31
C LEU A 141 -2.97 -13.45 -9.99
N ARG A 142 -3.65 -13.27 -8.83
CA ARG A 142 -3.19 -13.67 -7.51
C ARG A 142 -1.79 -13.15 -7.13
N PRO A 143 -1.52 -11.83 -7.22
CA PRO A 143 -0.25 -11.30 -6.76
C PRO A 143 -0.12 -11.45 -5.23
N ASN A 144 1.11 -11.50 -4.75
CA ASN A 144 1.40 -11.56 -3.31
C ASN A 144 1.28 -10.17 -2.66
N PHE A 145 1.58 -9.10 -3.41
CA PHE A 145 1.42 -7.72 -2.95
C PHE A 145 1.19 -6.75 -4.12
N LEU A 146 0.81 -5.52 -3.80
CA LEU A 146 0.70 -4.39 -4.71
C LEU A 146 1.83 -3.41 -4.44
N LEU A 147 2.62 -3.07 -5.45
CA LEU A 147 3.48 -1.89 -5.47
C LEU A 147 2.71 -0.74 -6.15
N HIS A 148 2.61 0.41 -5.48
CA HIS A 148 1.87 1.55 -6.00
C HIS A 148 2.78 2.78 -6.16
N PRO A 149 3.25 3.07 -7.38
CA PRO A 149 4.17 4.18 -7.66
C PRO A 149 3.63 5.60 -7.51
N GLY A 150 2.61 5.84 -6.67
CA GLY A 150 2.09 7.18 -6.34
C GLY A 150 0.83 7.57 -7.10
N ASP A 151 0.32 8.77 -6.79
CA ASP A 151 -0.92 9.32 -7.32
C ASP A 151 -2.14 8.41 -7.07
N LEU A 152 -2.35 8.09 -5.79
CA LEU A 152 -3.48 7.28 -5.34
C LEU A 152 -4.81 8.02 -5.52
N VAL A 153 -4.81 9.34 -5.28
CA VAL A 153 -5.97 10.24 -5.33
C VAL A 153 -5.66 11.51 -6.10
N SER A 154 -6.66 12.19 -6.64
CA SER A 154 -6.45 13.46 -7.40
C SER A 154 -6.03 14.64 -6.51
N THR A 155 -6.40 14.61 -5.22
CA THR A 155 -6.06 15.69 -4.27
C THR A 155 -5.95 15.10 -2.87
N GLY A 156 -4.73 14.88 -2.40
CA GLY A 156 -4.44 14.21 -1.13
C GLY A 156 -5.07 14.85 0.09
N THR A 157 -5.32 16.18 0.07
CA THR A 157 -5.97 16.90 1.16
C THR A 157 -7.49 16.72 1.22
N VAL A 158 -8.10 16.00 0.26
CA VAL A 158 -9.55 15.80 0.19
C VAL A 158 -9.91 14.37 0.63
N LYS A 159 -10.32 14.21 1.88
CA LYS A 159 -10.64 12.90 2.48
C LYS A 159 -11.61 12.06 1.65
N SER A 160 -12.65 12.68 1.09
CA SER A 160 -13.65 11.95 0.31
C SER A 160 -13.08 11.22 -0.91
N GLN A 161 -11.99 11.70 -1.49
CA GLN A 161 -11.33 11.03 -2.61
C GLN A 161 -10.60 9.75 -2.14
N TRP A 162 -9.98 9.77 -0.95
CA TRP A 162 -9.42 8.55 -0.36
C TRP A 162 -10.50 7.49 -0.18
N LEU A 163 -11.66 7.88 0.36
CA LEU A 163 -12.75 6.94 0.64
C LEU A 163 -13.40 6.40 -0.63
N SER A 164 -13.82 7.29 -1.53
CA SER A 164 -14.67 6.93 -2.68
C SER A 164 -13.91 6.62 -3.96
N HIS A 165 -12.76 7.25 -4.19
CA HIS A 165 -12.00 7.02 -5.42
C HIS A 165 -10.96 5.91 -5.23
N PHE A 166 -10.21 5.92 -4.13
CA PHE A 166 -9.13 4.96 -3.91
C PHE A 166 -9.60 3.68 -3.18
N PHE A 167 -9.93 3.78 -1.89
CA PHE A 167 -10.23 2.57 -1.10
C PHE A 167 -11.44 1.81 -1.62
N SER A 168 -12.49 2.50 -2.04
CA SER A 168 -13.68 1.85 -2.58
C SER A 168 -13.39 1.09 -3.89
N SER A 169 -12.63 1.69 -4.80
CA SER A 169 -12.31 1.07 -6.10
C SER A 169 -11.28 -0.04 -6.00
N MET A 170 -10.24 0.17 -5.17
CA MET A 170 -9.15 -0.78 -5.00
C MET A 170 -9.46 -1.91 -4.00
N LYS A 171 -10.61 -1.87 -3.31
CA LYS A 171 -11.04 -2.87 -2.33
C LYS A 171 -10.80 -4.31 -2.76
N PRO A 172 -11.18 -4.76 -3.98
CA PRO A 172 -11.06 -6.17 -4.37
C PRO A 172 -9.64 -6.72 -4.26
N LEU A 173 -8.63 -5.84 -4.41
CA LEU A 173 -7.22 -6.19 -4.27
C LEU A 173 -6.72 -5.95 -2.85
N LEU A 174 -6.95 -4.75 -2.30
CA LEU A 174 -6.38 -4.31 -1.02
C LEU A 174 -6.85 -5.12 0.20
N GLU A 175 -8.02 -5.73 0.14
CA GLU A 175 -8.52 -6.60 1.21
C GLU A 175 -7.84 -8.00 1.24
N ARG A 176 -6.96 -8.31 0.27
CA ARG A 176 -6.33 -9.63 0.09
C ARG A 176 -4.82 -9.59 -0.05
N VAL A 177 -4.25 -8.46 -0.48
CA VAL A 177 -2.82 -8.29 -0.64
C VAL A 177 -2.36 -6.99 0.01
N ALA A 178 -1.17 -7.02 0.62
CA ALA A 178 -0.58 -5.82 1.18
C ALA A 178 -0.16 -4.84 0.09
N MET A 179 -0.33 -3.55 0.35
CA MET A 179 0.13 -2.48 -0.53
C MET A 179 1.40 -1.82 0.02
N PHE A 180 2.33 -1.53 -0.90
CA PHE A 180 3.55 -0.76 -0.65
C PHE A 180 3.56 0.46 -1.57
N PRO A 181 3.09 1.62 -1.10
CA PRO A 181 2.96 2.83 -1.90
C PRO A 181 4.19 3.74 -1.80
N VAL A 182 4.34 4.61 -2.77
CA VAL A 182 5.10 5.87 -2.65
C VAL A 182 4.17 7.07 -2.82
N LEU A 183 4.62 8.26 -2.42
CA LEU A 183 3.91 9.51 -2.67
C LEU A 183 4.08 9.93 -4.14
N GLY A 184 2.97 10.29 -4.79
CA GLY A 184 2.96 11.05 -6.02
C GLY A 184 2.72 12.55 -5.76
N ASN A 185 2.70 13.37 -6.81
CA ASN A 185 2.49 14.80 -6.65
C ASN A 185 1.03 15.17 -6.29
N HIS A 186 0.08 14.30 -6.60
CA HIS A 186 -1.32 14.49 -6.24
C HIS A 186 -1.61 14.27 -4.76
N GLU A 187 -0.81 13.49 -4.03
CA GLU A 187 -0.92 13.34 -2.58
C GLU A 187 -0.61 14.65 -1.84
N ARG A 188 0.21 15.56 -2.41
CA ARG A 188 0.55 16.88 -1.85
C ARG A 188 1.08 16.82 -0.42
N ASP A 189 1.80 15.74 -0.07
CA ASP A 189 2.31 15.49 1.28
C ASP A 189 1.22 15.62 2.37
N ALA A 190 -0.02 15.27 2.03
CA ALA A 190 -1.18 15.43 2.91
C ALA A 190 -1.16 14.40 4.05
N HIS A 191 -1.59 14.82 5.24
CA HIS A 191 -1.65 13.97 6.42
C HIS A 191 -2.45 12.67 6.21
N PHE A 192 -3.45 12.66 5.30
CA PHE A 192 -4.22 11.45 5.01
C PHE A 192 -3.37 10.30 4.46
N TYR A 193 -2.27 10.59 3.74
CA TYR A 193 -1.35 9.52 3.37
C TYR A 193 -0.80 8.84 4.62
N TYR A 194 -0.27 9.59 5.56
CA TYR A 194 0.29 9.09 6.80
C TYR A 194 -0.76 8.50 7.75
N ASP A 195 -1.98 9.05 7.75
CA ASP A 195 -3.09 8.49 8.53
C ASP A 195 -3.50 7.10 8.04
N TYR A 196 -3.51 6.88 6.72
CA TYR A 196 -3.98 5.63 6.11
C TYR A 196 -2.87 4.61 5.85
N MET A 197 -1.60 5.00 5.85
CA MET A 197 -0.50 4.08 5.61
C MET A 197 0.12 3.63 6.94
N SER A 198 0.68 2.41 6.94
CA SER A 198 1.39 1.82 8.07
C SER A 198 2.75 1.37 7.58
N LEU A 199 3.69 2.30 7.53
CA LEU A 199 5.00 2.15 6.93
C LEU A 199 6.09 2.47 7.96
N PRO A 200 7.35 2.06 7.75
CA PRO A 200 8.45 2.47 8.62
C PRO A 200 8.68 3.98 8.56
N THR A 201 8.91 4.58 9.73
CA THR A 201 9.30 6.00 9.82
C THR A 201 10.54 6.28 8.97
N PRO A 202 10.52 7.36 8.14
CA PRO A 202 9.56 8.47 8.14
C PRO A 202 8.35 8.30 7.22
N GLU A 203 8.08 7.10 6.71
CA GLU A 203 6.95 6.68 5.87
C GLU A 203 6.97 7.18 4.41
N TYR A 204 7.65 8.28 4.09
CA TYR A 204 7.76 8.80 2.72
C TYR A 204 8.95 8.21 1.94
N TYR A 205 9.90 7.55 2.61
CA TYR A 205 10.86 6.63 2.02
C TYR A 205 11.12 5.45 2.94
N TYR A 206 11.33 4.29 2.39
CA TYR A 206 11.58 3.06 3.16
C TYR A 206 12.12 1.94 2.27
N THR A 207 12.51 0.85 2.88
CA THR A 207 12.90 -0.38 2.20
C THR A 207 12.22 -1.58 2.85
N PHE A 208 11.93 -2.59 2.05
CA PHE A 208 11.46 -3.89 2.52
C PHE A 208 12.03 -5.01 1.67
N THR A 209 12.08 -6.21 2.25
CA THR A 209 12.48 -7.42 1.56
C THR A 209 11.27 -8.34 1.35
N TYR A 210 11.16 -8.91 0.17
CA TYR A 210 10.13 -9.87 -0.16
C TYR A 210 10.74 -11.00 -1.00
N GLY A 211 10.73 -12.24 -0.49
CA GLY A 211 11.49 -13.33 -1.11
C GLY A 211 12.97 -12.97 -1.26
N ASN A 212 13.52 -13.17 -2.43
CA ASN A 212 14.91 -12.87 -2.80
C ASN A 212 15.14 -11.42 -3.27
N SER A 213 14.14 -10.56 -3.14
CA SER A 213 14.17 -9.19 -3.67
C SER A 213 14.13 -8.17 -2.55
N GLN A 214 14.85 -7.06 -2.72
CA GLN A 214 14.75 -5.89 -1.85
C GLN A 214 14.24 -4.70 -2.66
N PHE A 215 13.24 -4.04 -2.10
CA PHE A 215 12.56 -2.88 -2.67
C PHE A 215 12.97 -1.63 -1.92
N PHE A 216 13.28 -0.55 -2.65
CA PHE A 216 13.69 0.74 -2.13
C PHE A 216 12.69 1.78 -2.64
N LEU A 217 11.94 2.38 -1.75
CA LEU A 217 10.85 3.31 -2.06
C LEU A 217 11.26 4.72 -1.66
N ILE A 218 11.11 5.66 -2.60
CA ILE A 218 11.61 7.03 -2.48
C ILE A 218 10.50 8.01 -2.85
N ASP A 219 10.39 9.11 -2.11
CA ASP A 219 9.51 10.22 -2.44
C ASP A 219 10.21 11.21 -3.39
N SER A 220 9.88 11.13 -4.66
CA SER A 220 10.44 12.01 -5.69
C SER A 220 9.84 13.43 -5.72
N ASN A 221 8.87 13.75 -4.84
CA ASN A 221 8.41 15.13 -4.66
C ASN A 221 9.42 15.95 -3.86
N ARG A 222 10.23 15.30 -3.05
CA ARG A 222 11.28 15.91 -2.21
C ARG A 222 12.64 15.89 -2.90
N GLU A 223 13.64 16.53 -2.29
CA GLU A 223 15.02 16.49 -2.81
C GLU A 223 15.58 15.05 -2.73
N VAL A 224 16.10 14.58 -3.85
CA VAL A 224 16.69 13.23 -4.01
C VAL A 224 18.12 13.27 -4.57
N GLY A 225 18.69 14.46 -4.74
CA GLY A 225 20.05 14.62 -5.26
C GLY A 225 21.15 14.29 -4.24
N PRO A 226 22.40 14.22 -4.67
CA PRO A 226 23.54 13.93 -3.82
C PRO A 226 23.59 14.80 -2.55
N GLY A 227 23.71 14.13 -1.39
CA GLY A 227 23.75 14.79 -0.08
C GLY A 227 22.36 14.97 0.58
N SER A 228 21.27 14.74 -0.13
CA SER A 228 19.94 14.75 0.49
C SER A 228 19.74 13.52 1.40
N GLU A 229 18.79 13.64 2.34
CA GLU A 229 18.45 12.56 3.27
C GLU A 229 18.12 11.26 2.54
N GLN A 230 17.25 11.33 1.52
CA GLN A 230 16.83 10.17 0.74
C GLN A 230 17.96 9.57 -0.10
N PHE A 231 18.84 10.42 -0.67
CA PHE A 231 20.01 9.95 -1.41
C PHE A 231 20.94 9.15 -0.50
N LEU A 232 21.27 9.69 0.69
CA LEU A 232 22.12 9.03 1.67
C LEU A 232 21.50 7.74 2.23
N PHE A 233 20.19 7.74 2.45
CA PHE A 233 19.44 6.53 2.80
C PHE A 233 19.58 5.47 1.71
N LEU A 234 19.25 5.82 0.47
CA LEU A 234 19.27 4.91 -0.66
C LEU A 234 20.67 4.32 -0.90
N GLU A 235 21.70 5.18 -0.91
CA GLU A 235 23.09 4.74 -1.03
C GLU A 235 23.49 3.75 0.07
N ARG A 236 23.15 4.08 1.32
CA ARG A 236 23.43 3.22 2.48
C ARG A 236 22.77 1.86 2.36
N GLU A 237 21.48 1.84 2.01
CA GLU A 237 20.70 0.60 1.97
C GLU A 237 21.07 -0.25 0.74
N LEU A 238 21.32 0.36 -0.43
CA LEU A 238 21.83 -0.35 -1.62
C LEU A 238 23.19 -0.99 -1.35
N LYS A 239 24.11 -0.26 -0.68
CA LYS A 239 25.45 -0.77 -0.32
C LYS A 239 25.39 -1.98 0.62
N LYS A 240 24.38 -2.03 1.53
CA LYS A 240 24.19 -3.14 2.47
C LYS A 240 23.47 -4.34 1.85
N SER A 241 22.70 -4.11 0.80
CA SER A 241 21.82 -5.10 0.21
C SER A 241 22.59 -6.34 -0.27
N ARG A 242 22.08 -7.51 0.10
CA ARG A 242 22.52 -8.82 -0.37
C ARG A 242 21.44 -9.51 -1.22
N ALA A 243 20.32 -8.83 -1.47
CA ALA A 243 19.23 -9.35 -2.26
C ALA A 243 19.70 -9.69 -3.68
N GLN A 244 19.15 -10.75 -4.24
CA GLN A 244 19.39 -11.13 -5.64
C GLN A 244 18.86 -10.08 -6.60
N TRP A 245 17.67 -9.52 -6.28
CA TRP A 245 17.04 -8.46 -7.07
C TRP A 245 16.92 -7.19 -6.24
N LYS A 246 17.38 -6.08 -6.78
CA LYS A 246 17.26 -4.74 -6.20
C LYS A 246 16.32 -3.92 -7.06
N ILE A 247 15.21 -3.51 -6.48
CA ILE A 247 14.12 -2.84 -7.19
C ILE A 247 13.88 -1.49 -6.53
N VAL A 248 13.94 -0.41 -7.30
CA VAL A 248 13.66 0.94 -6.82
C VAL A 248 12.29 1.39 -7.33
N CYS A 249 11.53 2.10 -6.50
CA CYS A 249 10.24 2.65 -6.86
C CYS A 249 10.12 4.11 -6.40
N TYR A 250 9.73 4.99 -7.30
CA TYR A 250 9.40 6.39 -7.05
C TYR A 250 8.49 6.92 -8.15
N HIS A 251 7.83 8.06 -7.91
CA HIS A 251 6.76 8.51 -8.78
C HIS A 251 7.24 9.10 -10.11
N HIS A 252 8.07 10.16 -10.08
CA HIS A 252 8.47 10.91 -11.30
C HIS A 252 9.60 10.20 -12.05
N PRO A 253 9.39 9.70 -13.28
CA PRO A 253 10.41 8.92 -14.01
C PRO A 253 11.63 9.77 -14.37
N ALA A 254 12.83 9.19 -14.24
CA ALA A 254 14.08 9.84 -14.65
C ALA A 254 14.17 10.06 -16.17
N TYR A 255 13.54 9.20 -16.93
CA TYR A 255 13.47 9.25 -18.40
C TYR A 255 12.06 8.93 -18.88
N SER A 256 11.61 9.63 -19.94
CA SER A 256 10.36 9.39 -20.62
C SER A 256 10.51 9.68 -22.11
N SER A 257 9.81 8.95 -22.94
CA SER A 257 9.64 9.25 -24.36
C SER A 257 8.55 10.31 -24.61
N ASP A 258 7.68 10.55 -23.62
CA ASP A 258 6.64 11.57 -23.71
C ASP A 258 7.25 12.98 -23.58
N GLU A 259 6.96 13.81 -24.57
CA GLU A 259 7.44 15.20 -24.59
C GLU A 259 6.70 16.09 -23.60
N ASN A 260 5.45 15.74 -23.27
CA ASN A 260 4.65 16.51 -22.32
C ASN A 260 5.10 16.27 -20.87
N ASP A 261 5.64 15.08 -20.56
CA ASP A 261 6.10 14.63 -19.23
C ASP A 261 5.30 15.21 -18.01
N TYR A 262 4.00 15.40 -18.23
CA TYR A 262 2.93 15.80 -17.30
C TYR A 262 3.32 16.86 -16.26
N GLY A 263 3.97 17.91 -16.67
CA GLY A 263 4.21 19.03 -15.76
C GLY A 263 5.49 19.78 -16.01
N ASN A 264 6.50 19.16 -16.59
CA ASN A 264 7.75 19.87 -16.85
C ASN A 264 7.57 20.89 -18.00
N THR A 265 6.72 20.62 -18.99
CA THR A 265 6.43 21.55 -20.08
C THR A 265 5.67 22.81 -19.65
N TRP A 266 5.06 22.83 -18.48
CA TRP A 266 4.46 24.03 -17.88
C TRP A 266 5.51 25.09 -17.51
N TYR A 267 6.74 24.66 -17.29
CA TYR A 267 7.86 25.50 -16.83
C TYR A 267 8.93 25.73 -17.89
N GLY A 268 8.83 25.04 -19.04
CA GLY A 268 9.82 25.12 -20.12
C GLY A 268 9.72 23.98 -21.12
N PRO A 269 10.72 23.84 -21.98
CA PRO A 269 10.83 22.69 -22.90
C PRO A 269 10.91 21.36 -22.13
N SER A 270 10.35 20.29 -22.72
CA SER A 270 10.46 18.95 -22.15
C SER A 270 11.91 18.54 -21.91
N THR A 271 12.17 17.95 -20.74
CA THR A 271 13.46 17.36 -20.38
C THR A 271 13.48 15.84 -20.60
N ARG A 272 12.40 15.29 -21.16
CA ARG A 272 12.25 13.84 -21.38
C ARG A 272 12.43 13.05 -20.09
N GLY A 273 11.68 13.45 -19.06
CA GLY A 273 11.73 12.92 -17.70
C GLY A 273 12.24 13.95 -16.67
N ASP A 274 12.19 13.58 -15.40
CA ASP A 274 12.52 14.46 -14.28
C ASP A 274 14.04 14.50 -14.02
N LEU A 275 14.62 15.70 -14.14
CA LEU A 275 16.05 15.92 -13.92
C LEU A 275 16.50 15.73 -12.47
N ARG A 276 15.56 15.82 -11.49
CA ARG A 276 15.88 15.58 -10.07
C ARG A 276 16.11 14.11 -9.82
N THR A 277 15.18 13.25 -10.28
CA THR A 277 15.29 11.80 -10.13
C THR A 277 16.39 11.20 -11.00
N ARG A 278 16.74 11.85 -12.12
CA ARG A 278 17.90 11.47 -12.94
C ARG A 278 19.21 11.46 -12.16
N LYS A 279 19.32 12.28 -11.09
CA LYS A 279 20.49 12.28 -10.19
C LYS A 279 20.67 10.97 -9.41
N LEU A 280 19.63 10.13 -9.33
CA LEU A 280 19.70 8.82 -8.68
C LEU A 280 20.33 7.74 -9.56
N VAL A 281 20.29 7.89 -10.89
CA VAL A 281 20.73 6.87 -11.85
C VAL A 281 22.17 6.41 -11.61
N PRO A 282 23.16 7.29 -11.32
CA PRO A 282 24.51 6.84 -11.00
C PRO A 282 24.62 5.91 -9.77
N LEU A 283 23.67 5.99 -8.82
CA LEU A 283 23.60 5.02 -7.72
C LEU A 283 23.11 3.67 -8.22
N PHE A 284 22.13 3.67 -9.11
CA PHE A 284 21.58 2.44 -9.68
C PHE A 284 22.65 1.65 -10.41
N ASP A 285 23.42 2.32 -11.26
CA ASP A 285 24.55 1.70 -11.99
C ASP A 285 25.61 1.17 -11.03
N ARG A 286 25.99 1.98 -10.02
CA ARG A 286 27.04 1.63 -9.06
C ARG A 286 26.72 0.40 -8.23
N TYR A 287 25.46 0.26 -7.81
CA TYR A 287 25.02 -0.78 -6.86
C TYR A 287 24.21 -1.90 -7.50
N GLY A 288 24.09 -1.91 -8.82
CA GLY A 288 23.41 -2.95 -9.59
C GLY A 288 21.91 -3.02 -9.25
N VAL A 289 21.18 -1.93 -9.47
CA VAL A 289 19.73 -1.93 -9.41
C VAL A 289 19.21 -2.58 -10.69
N ASP A 290 18.35 -3.58 -10.53
CA ASP A 290 17.84 -4.39 -11.65
C ASP A 290 16.61 -3.77 -12.33
N LEU A 291 15.71 -3.17 -11.54
CA LEU A 291 14.47 -2.59 -12.03
C LEU A 291 14.15 -1.27 -11.33
N VAL A 292 13.53 -0.35 -12.06
CA VAL A 292 12.95 0.89 -11.53
C VAL A 292 11.50 0.98 -11.98
N TRP A 293 10.59 1.17 -11.03
CA TRP A 293 9.18 1.39 -11.30
C TRP A 293 8.78 2.82 -11.02
N ASN A 294 8.04 3.42 -11.96
CA ASN A 294 7.57 4.80 -11.90
C ASN A 294 6.08 4.89 -12.21
N GLY A 295 5.48 6.02 -11.83
CA GLY A 295 4.16 6.48 -12.23
C GLY A 295 4.25 7.77 -13.06
N HIS A 296 3.31 8.71 -12.79
CA HIS A 296 3.28 10.07 -13.27
C HIS A 296 2.93 10.25 -14.76
N ILE A 297 3.58 9.54 -15.64
CA ILE A 297 3.28 9.55 -17.06
C ILE A 297 2.21 8.50 -17.31
N HIS A 298 0.99 8.90 -17.65
CA HIS A 298 -0.17 8.01 -17.78
C HIS A 298 -0.09 7.11 -19.02
N SER A 299 1.09 6.47 -19.22
CA SER A 299 1.39 5.57 -20.31
C SER A 299 2.24 4.40 -19.86
N TYR A 300 2.31 3.36 -20.68
CA TYR A 300 3.28 2.29 -20.48
C TYR A 300 4.54 2.58 -21.29
N GLU A 301 5.63 2.76 -20.59
CA GLU A 301 6.96 2.95 -21.17
C GLU A 301 7.94 1.93 -20.61
N ARG A 302 8.90 1.53 -21.42
CA ARG A 302 10.02 0.68 -21.01
C ARG A 302 11.28 1.12 -21.72
N THR A 303 12.34 1.34 -20.97
CA THR A 303 13.67 1.58 -21.52
C THR A 303 14.27 0.28 -22.06
N TRP A 304 15.27 0.40 -22.92
CA TRP A 304 16.14 -0.73 -23.25
C TRP A 304 17.03 -1.05 -22.04
N PRO A 305 17.40 -2.34 -21.85
CA PRO A 305 18.37 -2.74 -20.83
C PRO A 305 19.72 -2.06 -21.00
#